data_3c6bfa339f4d2b4d5e6547f9b4baedf6
#
_entry.id   3c6bfa339f4d2b4d5e6547f9b4baedf6
#
_cell.length_a   1.000
_cell.length_b   1.000
_cell.length_c   1.000
_cell.angle_alpha   90.00
_cell.angle_beta   90.00
_cell.angle_gamma   90.00
#
_symmetry.space_group_name_H-M   'P 1'
#
loop_
_entity.id
_entity.type
_entity.pdbx_description
1 polymer ?
#
loop_
_entity_poly.entity_id
_entity_poly.type
_entity_poly.pdbx_seq_one_letter_code
_entity_poly.pdbx_strand_id
1 'polypeptide(L)' 'MEELNVVYRLQRHIKQSIEDCKDTIMSGVDSLEKYQYLIGKVQAFEQTLQEISNLLNYKEQKNEQGNVIDIGNGSTKN' A
#
# COMPACT_ATOMS: atom_id res chain seq x y z
N MET A 1 1.62 -0.05 19.12
CA MET A 1 2.57 1.00 18.81
C MET A 1 1.91 2.10 18.03
N GLU A 2 2.17 3.32 18.45
CA GLU A 2 1.52 4.47 17.83
C GLU A 2 1.93 4.65 16.38
N GLU A 3 3.21 4.39 16.09
CA GLU A 3 3.68 4.55 14.72
C GLU A 3 2.97 3.62 13.77
N LEU A 4 2.78 2.37 14.17
CA LEU A 4 2.07 1.43 13.33
C LEU A 4 0.60 1.79 13.21
N ASN A 5 0.01 2.32 14.29
CA ASN A 5 -1.37 2.76 14.23
C ASN A 5 -1.54 3.86 13.19
N VAL A 6 -0.61 4.81 13.14
CA VAL A 6 -0.66 5.87 12.15
C VAL A 6 -0.56 5.30 10.74
N VAL A 7 0.34 4.34 10.54
CA VAL A 7 0.51 3.73 9.23
C VAL A 7 -0.77 3.00 8.81
N TYR A 8 -1.38 2.24 9.72
CA TYR A 8 -2.61 1.53 9.38
C TYR A 8 -3.76 2.49 9.10
N ARG A 9 -3.81 3.60 9.83
CA ARG A 9 -4.81 4.63 9.53
C ARG A 9 -4.59 5.22 8.15
N LEU A 10 -3.33 5.48 7.81
CA LEU A 10 -3.01 6.02 6.50
C LEU A 10 -3.42 5.05 5.41
N GLN A 11 -3.15 3.76 5.60
CA GLN A 11 -3.59 2.76 4.63
C GLN A 11 -5.10 2.81 4.43
N ARG A 12 -5.84 2.88 5.53
CA ARG A 12 -7.29 2.92 5.45
C ARG A 12 -7.76 4.17 4.73
N HIS A 13 -7.13 5.29 5.02
CA HIS A 13 -7.48 6.54 4.37
C HIS A 13 -7.23 6.48 2.87
N ILE A 14 -6.10 5.91 2.48
CA ILE A 14 -5.77 5.79 1.06
C ILE A 14 -6.76 4.85 0.38
N LYS A 15 -7.10 3.74 1.02
CA LYS A 15 -8.10 2.82 0.45
C LYS A 15 -9.43 3.51 0.24
N GLN A 16 -9.85 4.35 1.18
CA GLN A 16 -11.07 5.09 1.04
C GLN A 16 -10.98 6.08 -0.12
N SER A 17 -9.83 6.73 -0.26
CA SER A 17 -9.64 7.66 -1.38
C SER A 17 -9.73 6.95 -2.73
N ILE A 18 -9.21 5.74 -2.80
CA ILE A 18 -9.33 4.94 -4.02
C ILE A 18 -10.80 4.64 -4.31
N GLU A 19 -11.54 4.23 -3.30
CA GLU A 19 -12.95 3.92 -3.49
C GLU A 19 -13.74 5.15 -3.92
N ASP A 20 -13.42 6.30 -3.34
CA ASP A 20 -14.06 7.54 -3.71
C ASP A 20 -13.81 7.88 -5.18
N CYS A 21 -12.58 7.69 -5.64
CA CYS A 21 -12.24 7.93 -7.04
C CYS A 21 -12.99 6.96 -7.95
N LYS A 22 -13.04 5.70 -7.56
CA LYS A 22 -13.75 4.69 -8.35
C LYS A 22 -15.25 4.99 -8.41
N ASP A 23 -15.81 5.42 -7.31
CA ASP A 23 -17.22 5.78 -7.27
C ASP A 23 -17.50 6.95 -8.21
N THR A 24 -16.61 7.93 -8.23
CA THR A 24 -16.78 9.06 -9.14
C THR A 24 -16.73 8.60 -10.59
N ILE A 25 -15.81 7.72 -10.91
CA ILE A 25 -15.71 7.17 -12.27
C ILE A 25 -16.98 6.41 -12.64
N MET A 26 -17.45 5.58 -11.71
CA MET A 26 -18.64 4.75 -11.96
C MET A 26 -19.91 5.58 -12.12
N SER A 27 -19.99 6.69 -11.43
CA SER A 27 -21.17 7.54 -11.56
C SER A 27 -21.15 8.41 -12.82
N GLY A 28 -20.04 8.39 -13.55
CA GLY A 28 -19.93 9.09 -14.82
C GLY A 28 -19.06 10.32 -14.73
N VAL A 29 -18.15 10.46 -15.69
CA VAL A 29 -17.26 11.61 -15.76
C VAL A 29 -17.56 12.29 -17.07
N ASP A 30 -17.53 13.62 -17.05
CA ASP A 30 -17.97 14.39 -18.20
C ASP A 30 -16.84 14.76 -19.15
N SER A 31 -15.63 14.34 -18.89
CA SER A 31 -14.53 14.65 -19.81
C SER A 31 -13.47 13.56 -19.72
N LEU A 32 -12.75 13.40 -20.83
CA LEU A 32 -11.67 12.43 -20.90
C LEU A 32 -10.53 12.83 -19.96
N GLU A 33 -10.26 14.12 -19.89
CA GLU A 33 -9.19 14.61 -19.03
C GLU A 33 -9.46 14.29 -17.57
N LYS A 34 -10.69 14.49 -17.13
CA LYS A 34 -11.04 14.18 -15.76
C LYS A 34 -10.97 12.69 -15.50
N TYR A 35 -11.40 11.89 -16.47
CA TYR A 35 -11.30 10.44 -16.35
C TYR A 35 -9.85 10.00 -16.19
N GLN A 36 -8.97 10.53 -17.05
CA GLN A 36 -7.56 10.17 -17.00
C GLN A 36 -6.93 10.62 -15.69
N TYR A 37 -7.31 11.79 -15.19
CA TYR A 37 -6.82 12.28 -13.91
C TYR A 37 -7.19 11.32 -12.78
N LEU A 38 -8.45 10.89 -12.76
CA LEU A 38 -8.91 9.99 -11.71
C LEU A 38 -8.24 8.62 -11.79
N ILE A 39 -8.07 8.10 -13.00
CA ILE A 39 -7.36 6.83 -13.19
C ILE A 39 -5.93 6.95 -12.69
N GLY A 40 -5.25 8.05 -13.01
CA GLY A 40 -3.89 8.27 -12.53
C GLY A 40 -3.83 8.34 -11.02
N LYS A 41 -4.83 8.99 -10.40
CA LYS A 41 -4.88 9.05 -8.94
C LYS A 41 -5.03 7.67 -8.33
N VAL A 42 -5.93 6.87 -8.88
CA VAL A 42 -6.13 5.51 -8.37
C VAL A 42 -4.84 4.70 -8.48
N GLN A 43 -4.18 4.79 -9.63
CA GLN A 43 -2.93 4.05 -9.83
C GLN A 43 -1.86 4.49 -8.84
N ALA A 44 -1.73 5.80 -8.62
CA ALA A 44 -0.75 6.32 -7.68
C ALA A 44 -1.05 5.87 -6.25
N PHE A 45 -2.32 5.91 -5.87
CA PHE A 45 -2.71 5.45 -4.53
C PHE A 45 -2.46 3.95 -4.36
N GLU A 46 -2.76 3.17 -5.38
CA GLU A 46 -2.53 1.73 -5.31
C GLU A 46 -1.05 1.42 -5.20
N GLN A 47 -0.23 2.14 -5.93
CA GLN A 47 1.22 1.96 -5.83
C GLN A 47 1.71 2.33 -4.43
N THR A 48 1.20 3.42 -3.88
CA THR A 48 1.57 3.83 -2.52
C THR A 48 1.17 2.77 -1.50
N LEU A 49 -0.04 2.22 -1.64
CA LEU A 49 -0.47 1.14 -0.74
C LEU A 49 0.46 -0.05 -0.83
N GLN A 50 0.87 -0.40 -2.05
CA GLN A 50 1.79 -1.53 -2.23
C GLN A 50 3.10 -1.27 -1.53
N GLU A 51 3.61 -0.05 -1.64
CA GLU A 51 4.86 0.31 -0.98
C GLU A 51 4.74 0.26 0.53
N ILE A 52 3.63 0.76 1.06
CA ILE A 52 3.40 0.69 2.50
C ILE A 52 3.34 -0.76 2.96
N SER A 53 2.62 -1.61 2.22
CA SER A 53 2.53 -3.02 2.55
C SER A 53 3.89 -3.69 2.53
N ASN A 54 4.69 -3.36 1.52
CA ASN A 54 6.04 -3.92 1.43
C ASN A 54 6.89 -3.52 2.62
N LEU A 55 6.79 -2.26 3.04
CA LEU A 55 7.56 -1.79 4.17
C LEU A 55 7.11 -2.45 5.47
N LEU A 56 5.81 -2.63 5.63
CA LEU A 56 5.30 -3.32 6.81
C LEU A 56 5.75 -4.78 6.84
N ASN A 57 5.69 -5.44 5.70
CA ASN A 57 6.14 -6.83 5.63
C ASN A 57 7.64 -6.93 5.91
N TYR A 58 8.41 -6.00 5.38
CA TYR A 58 9.83 -6.00 5.62
C TYR A 58 10.13 -5.84 7.11
N LYS A 59 9.43 -4.93 7.76
CA LYS A 59 9.63 -4.70 9.18
C LYS A 59 9.27 -5.93 9.99
N GLU A 60 8.18 -6.60 9.64
CA GLU A 60 7.77 -7.80 10.34
C GLU A 60 8.77 -8.93 10.13
N GLN A 61 9.24 -9.10 8.90
CA GLN A 61 10.24 -10.12 8.60
C GLN A 61 11.52 -9.86 9.34
N LYS A 62 11.92 -8.61 9.41
CA LYS A 62 13.14 -8.26 10.11
C LYS A 62 13.05 -8.60 11.59
N ASN A 63 11.89 -8.36 12.18
CA ASN A 63 11.67 -8.74 13.57
C ASN A 63 11.77 -10.22 13.75
N GLU A 64 11.18 -10.97 12.83
CA GLU A 64 11.25 -12.44 12.91
C GLU A 64 12.66 -12.93 12.69
N GLN A 65 13.40 -12.30 11.80
CA GLN A 65 14.78 -12.71 11.56
C GLN A 65 15.65 -12.48 12.79
N GLY A 66 15.32 -11.48 13.56
CA GLY A 66 16.04 -11.27 14.80
C GLY A 66 15.89 -12.44 15.73
N ASN A 67 14.84 -13.20 15.58
CA ASN A 67 14.62 -14.39 16.40
C ASN A 67 15.14 -15.65 15.75
N VAL A 68 15.05 -15.75 14.41
CA VAL A 68 15.28 -16.99 13.72
C VAL A 68 16.71 -17.13 13.38
N ILE A 69 17.44 -16.44 13.21
CA ILE A 69 18.74 -16.62 12.69
C ILE A 69 18.68 -17.25 11.41
N ASP A 70 18.76 -17.23 10.79
CA ASP A 70 18.68 -17.68 9.72
C ASP A 70 19.29 -18.38 9.11
N ILE A 71 19.18 -18.97 8.95
CA ILE A 71 19.36 -19.55 8.38
C ILE A 71 19.51 -19.57 7.29
N GLY A 72 19.53 -19.70 7.19
CA GLY A 72 19.49 -19.65 6.53
C GLY A 72 19.90 -19.44 5.66
N ASN A 73 20.00 -19.61 5.60
CA ASN A 73 20.10 -19.21 5.06
C ASN A 73 20.56 -19.08 4.52
N GLY A 74 20.84 -19.29 4.57
CA GLY A 74 20.86 -19.17 4.39
C GLY A 74 21.18 -19.09 3.62
N SER A 75 21.20 -19.55 3.54
CA SER A 75 21.13 -19.39 3.19
C SER A 75 21.17 -19.13 2.30
N THR A 76 21.18 -19.46 2.20
CA THR A 76 20.84 -19.19 1.81
C THR A 76 20.81 -18.86 1.09
N LYS A 77 20.97 -19.16 1.07
CA LYS A 77 20.59 -18.90 0.90
C LYS A 77 20.51 -18.55 0.65
N ASN A 78 20.77 -19.04 0.61
CA ASN A 78 20.28 -18.71 0.84
C ASN A 78 20.21 -18.50 0.64
#